data_710541b520365c167d21f11ae1cf3439
#
_entry.id   710541b520365c167d21f11ae1cf3439
#
_cell.length_a   1.000
_cell.length_b   1.000
_cell.length_c   1.000
_cell.angle_alpha   90.00
_cell.angle_beta   90.00
_cell.angle_gamma   90.00
#
_symmetry.space_group_name_H-M   'P 1'
#
loop_
_entity.id
_entity.type
_entity.pdbx_description
1 polymer ?
#
loop_
_entity_poly.entity_id
_entity_poly.type
_entity_poly.pdbx_seq_one_letter_code
_entity_poly.pdbx_strand_id
1 'polypeptide(L)'
;MTLAAGLVLSVMSANAQQMREGYVDFGKNASSEYFHNLLKDWAPGKQVSADDNFFISRVKPRARFRNEATQVRLDLNETNDKKLIAWVPVNNPDFNALPNGVFDSEVFSMWSYVTHWGNWTAPLGRIPAAFLDVAHKNGVAVSGVAGVPYGGLSSAYKAMMAGLYNVGAKKASQFFNYYGIDGMGYNSEFSDYSGTVDDLRDFHADLMKQMKAKNPIFMNFWYDGTNDAGSIQFDQGLGSHNQETFGDSKNPRTSLFFNYNWNKEWLLSGSVTKAESMKRDPLDLYAGINMQGGE
;
A
#
# COMPACT_ATOMS: atom_id res chain seq x y z
N MET A 1 -6.22 35.78 -34.63
CA MET A 1 -6.84 34.89 -33.63
C MET A 1 -6.34 33.44 -33.66
N THR A 2 -5.70 33.01 -34.70
CA THR A 2 -5.24 31.61 -34.91
C THR A 2 -3.92 31.28 -34.20
N LEU A 3 -3.06 32.25 -33.90
CA LEU A 3 -1.79 31.99 -33.22
C LEU A 3 -1.94 31.70 -31.71
N ALA A 4 -2.94 32.30 -31.05
CA ALA A 4 -3.14 32.08 -29.61
C ALA A 4 -3.71 30.69 -29.29
N ALA A 5 -4.54 30.16 -30.16
CA ALA A 5 -5.12 28.81 -30.00
C ALA A 5 -4.06 27.70 -30.20
N GLY A 6 -3.11 27.91 -31.13
CA GLY A 6 -2.01 26.96 -31.34
C GLY A 6 -1.02 26.90 -30.18
N LEU A 7 -0.75 28.04 -29.54
CA LEU A 7 0.15 28.09 -28.39
C LEU A 7 -0.45 27.44 -27.13
N VAL A 8 -1.75 27.63 -26.92
CA VAL A 8 -2.46 27.02 -25.78
C VAL A 8 -2.55 25.51 -25.94
N LEU A 9 -2.79 25.01 -27.15
CA LEU A 9 -2.82 23.58 -27.44
C LEU A 9 -1.43 22.93 -27.31
N SER A 10 -0.36 23.61 -27.71
CA SER A 10 1.00 23.09 -27.57
C SER A 10 1.46 23.04 -26.11
N VAL A 11 1.08 24.03 -25.32
CA VAL A 11 1.37 24.06 -23.86
C VAL A 11 0.56 22.98 -23.13
N MET A 12 -0.71 22.77 -23.51
CA MET A 12 -1.53 21.71 -22.92
C MET A 12 -1.03 20.31 -23.31
N SER A 13 -0.58 20.12 -24.53
CA SER A 13 0.00 18.83 -24.97
C SER A 13 1.35 18.54 -24.32
N ALA A 14 2.20 19.55 -24.14
CA ALA A 14 3.49 19.42 -23.46
C ALA A 14 3.28 19.07 -21.96
N ASN A 15 2.34 19.74 -21.29
CA ASN A 15 2.00 19.41 -19.89
C ASN A 15 1.38 18.03 -19.76
N ALA A 16 0.51 17.62 -20.67
CA ALA A 16 -0.08 16.29 -20.68
C ALA A 16 0.97 15.20 -20.93
N GLN A 17 1.94 15.46 -21.78
CA GLN A 17 3.05 14.55 -22.04
C GLN A 17 4.00 14.46 -20.84
N GLN A 18 4.30 15.58 -20.19
CA GLN A 18 5.12 15.61 -18.99
C GLN A 18 4.45 14.88 -17.81
N MET A 19 3.13 14.98 -17.69
CA MET A 19 2.35 14.19 -16.73
C MET A 19 2.38 12.68 -17.06
N ARG A 20 2.38 12.31 -18.33
CA ARG A 20 2.53 10.93 -18.78
C ARG A 20 3.92 10.36 -18.49
N GLU A 21 4.96 11.15 -18.69
CA GLU A 21 6.34 10.74 -18.41
C GLU A 21 6.58 10.50 -16.90
N GLY A 22 5.94 11.24 -16.03
CA GLY A 22 5.98 11.02 -14.59
C GLY A 22 5.30 9.72 -14.13
N TYR A 23 4.58 9.05 -15.03
CA TYR A 23 3.92 7.77 -14.81
C TYR A 23 4.49 6.63 -15.64
N VAL A 24 5.55 6.88 -16.35
CA VAL A 24 6.23 5.84 -17.11
C VAL A 24 6.63 4.73 -16.16
N ASP A 25 6.27 3.53 -16.60
CA ASP A 25 6.61 2.24 -16.07
C ASP A 25 7.80 2.25 -15.10
N PHE A 26 7.51 2.36 -13.83
CA PHE A 26 8.53 2.30 -12.81
C PHE A 26 9.02 0.87 -12.60
N GLY A 27 8.57 -0.13 -13.34
CA GLY A 27 8.91 -1.51 -13.04
C GLY A 27 8.86 -1.81 -11.54
N LYS A 28 8.72 -2.98 -11.10
CA LYS A 28 8.56 -3.31 -9.67
C LYS A 28 9.63 -2.66 -8.76
N ASN A 29 10.86 -2.52 -9.25
CA ASN A 29 11.99 -2.01 -8.48
C ASN A 29 12.08 -0.47 -8.50
N ALA A 30 11.79 0.14 -9.63
CA ALA A 30 11.84 1.59 -9.79
C ALA A 30 10.74 2.30 -8.98
N SER A 31 9.58 1.67 -8.76
CA SER A 31 8.53 2.26 -7.95
C SER A 31 8.94 2.44 -6.48
N SER A 32 9.71 1.50 -5.94
CA SER A 32 10.24 1.59 -4.58
C SER A 32 11.29 2.69 -4.46
N GLU A 33 12.22 2.77 -5.40
CA GLU A 33 13.23 3.83 -5.46
C GLU A 33 12.58 5.21 -5.58
N TYR A 34 11.60 5.35 -6.46
CA TYR A 34 10.86 6.59 -6.61
C TYR A 34 10.18 7.01 -5.31
N PHE A 35 9.50 6.09 -4.63
CA PHE A 35 8.85 6.37 -3.35
C PHE A 35 9.85 6.84 -2.28
N HIS A 36 10.97 6.17 -2.14
CA HIS A 36 11.98 6.53 -1.14
C HIS A 36 12.58 7.92 -1.43
N ASN A 37 12.87 8.22 -2.68
CA ASN A 37 13.37 9.53 -3.09
C ASN A 37 12.32 10.62 -2.87
N LEU A 38 11.07 10.36 -3.23
CA LEU A 38 9.96 11.28 -3.00
C LEU A 38 9.80 11.59 -1.51
N LEU A 39 9.80 10.57 -0.65
CA LEU A 39 9.70 10.73 0.79
C LEU A 39 10.90 11.50 1.38
N LYS A 40 12.10 11.23 0.89
CA LYS A 40 13.33 11.92 1.29
C LYS A 40 13.26 13.44 0.98
N ASP A 41 12.79 13.77 -0.21
CA ASP A 41 12.78 15.16 -0.70
C ASP A 41 11.56 15.96 -0.25
N TRP A 42 10.49 15.25 0.15
CA TRP A 42 9.26 15.87 0.61
C TRP A 42 9.45 16.59 1.97
N ALA A 43 8.72 17.70 2.14
CA ALA A 43 8.57 18.36 3.42
C ALA A 43 7.17 19.01 3.51
N PRO A 44 6.62 19.20 4.73
CA PRO A 44 5.34 19.89 4.88
C PRO A 44 5.36 21.26 4.20
N GLY A 45 4.38 21.53 3.35
CA GLY A 45 4.26 22.77 2.61
C GLY A 45 5.19 22.93 1.40
N LYS A 46 6.06 21.94 1.14
CA LYS A 46 6.91 21.90 -0.04
C LYS A 46 6.22 21.06 -1.13
N GLN A 47 5.94 21.69 -2.25
CA GLN A 47 5.55 20.98 -3.47
C GLN A 47 6.78 20.28 -4.06
N VAL A 48 6.69 18.97 -4.29
CA VAL A 48 7.81 18.19 -4.82
C VAL A 48 7.83 18.23 -6.36
N SER A 49 6.64 18.28 -6.97
CA SER A 49 6.47 18.39 -8.43
C SER A 49 5.31 19.32 -8.77
N ALA A 50 5.27 19.80 -10.01
CA ALA A 50 4.20 20.68 -10.49
C ALA A 50 2.82 20.00 -10.48
N ASP A 51 2.79 18.68 -10.55
CA ASP A 51 1.60 17.83 -10.60
C ASP A 51 1.18 17.25 -9.24
N ASP A 52 1.79 17.66 -8.13
CA ASP A 52 1.50 17.14 -6.79
C ASP A 52 0.00 17.17 -6.45
N ASN A 53 -0.71 18.22 -6.88
CA ASN A 53 -2.14 18.35 -6.63
C ASN A 53 -2.97 17.22 -7.25
N PHE A 54 -2.44 16.52 -8.23
CA PHE A 54 -3.07 15.38 -8.87
C PHE A 54 -3.08 14.13 -7.98
N PHE A 55 -2.20 14.09 -6.99
CA PHE A 55 -2.01 12.96 -6.09
C PHE A 55 -2.45 13.23 -4.65
N ILE A 56 -2.91 14.43 -4.33
CA ILE A 56 -3.32 14.81 -2.99
C ILE A 56 -4.82 14.62 -2.84
N SER A 57 -5.24 13.59 -2.10
CA SER A 57 -6.63 13.43 -1.73
C SER A 57 -7.06 14.49 -0.73
N ARG A 58 -8.22 15.07 -0.98
CA ARG A 58 -8.85 16.07 -0.12
C ARG A 58 -10.08 15.53 0.59
N VAL A 59 -10.41 14.28 0.37
CA VAL A 59 -11.52 13.57 0.98
C VAL A 59 -10.99 12.65 2.06
N LYS A 60 -11.50 12.79 3.28
CA LYS A 60 -11.19 11.85 4.35
C LYS A 60 -12.04 10.59 4.20
N PRO A 61 -11.54 9.42 4.59
CA PRO A 61 -12.32 8.19 4.59
C PRO A 61 -13.61 8.38 5.40
N ARG A 62 -14.75 8.13 4.78
CA ARG A 62 -16.03 8.15 5.47
C ARG A 62 -16.12 6.95 6.42
N ALA A 63 -16.80 7.15 7.55
CA ALA A 63 -17.31 6.01 8.30
C ALA A 63 -18.15 5.16 7.33
N ARG A 64 -17.89 3.86 7.32
CA ARG A 64 -18.58 2.94 6.43
C ARG A 64 -20.07 2.96 6.76
N PHE A 65 -20.86 3.39 5.81
CA PHE A 65 -22.29 3.49 6.02
C PHE A 65 -22.90 2.08 5.92
N ARG A 66 -23.33 1.56 7.04
CA ARG A 66 -24.09 0.31 7.11
C ARG A 66 -25.56 0.64 7.10
N ASN A 67 -26.14 0.71 5.92
CA ASN A 67 -27.59 0.78 5.78
C ASN A 67 -28.10 -0.57 5.29
N GLU A 68 -28.75 -1.33 6.15
CA GLU A 68 -29.27 -2.65 5.84
C GLU A 68 -30.19 -2.65 4.60
N ALA A 69 -30.94 -1.57 4.38
CA ALA A 69 -31.85 -1.45 3.25
C ALA A 69 -31.14 -1.29 1.89
N THR A 70 -29.87 -0.92 1.88
CA THR A 70 -29.10 -0.65 0.65
C THR A 70 -27.89 -1.57 0.48
N GLN A 71 -27.63 -2.44 1.45
CA GLN A 71 -26.53 -3.41 1.35
C GLN A 71 -26.98 -4.66 0.60
N VAL A 72 -26.23 -5.00 -0.43
CA VAL A 72 -26.46 -6.21 -1.23
C VAL A 72 -26.15 -7.49 -0.45
N ARG A 73 -25.39 -7.40 0.64
CA ARG A 73 -25.05 -8.54 1.49
C ARG A 73 -26.12 -8.75 2.56
N LEU A 74 -26.74 -9.89 2.49
CA LEU A 74 -27.84 -10.29 3.37
C LEU A 74 -27.39 -10.85 4.72
N ASP A 75 -26.10 -11.17 4.88
CA ASP A 75 -25.53 -11.86 6.03
C ASP A 75 -24.61 -10.98 6.89
N LEU A 76 -24.66 -9.67 6.71
CA LEU A 76 -23.85 -8.76 7.51
C LEU A 76 -24.38 -8.66 8.94
N ASN A 77 -23.93 -9.57 9.76
CA ASN A 77 -23.97 -9.36 11.20
C ASN A 77 -23.18 -8.09 11.52
N GLU A 78 -23.70 -7.26 12.40
CA GLU A 78 -23.04 -6.03 12.83
C GLU A 78 -21.67 -6.28 13.48
N THR A 79 -21.45 -7.50 13.96
CA THR A 79 -20.22 -8.00 14.56
C THR A 79 -19.23 -8.58 13.57
N ASN A 80 -19.55 -8.60 12.27
CA ASN A 80 -18.67 -9.17 11.26
C ASN A 80 -17.65 -8.14 10.80
N ASP A 81 -16.54 -8.04 11.52
CA ASP A 81 -15.44 -7.13 11.22
C ASP A 81 -14.47 -7.66 10.15
N LYS A 82 -14.87 -8.69 9.40
CA LYS A 82 -14.04 -9.25 8.32
C LYS A 82 -13.67 -8.18 7.32
N LYS A 83 -12.39 -8.18 6.97
CA LYS A 83 -11.79 -7.24 6.04
C LYS A 83 -11.51 -7.95 4.73
N LEU A 84 -11.84 -7.30 3.63
CA LEU A 84 -11.46 -7.72 2.28
C LEU A 84 -10.59 -6.63 1.67
N ILE A 85 -9.40 -7.00 1.21
CA ILE A 85 -8.50 -6.11 0.49
C ILE A 85 -8.47 -6.53 -0.97
N ALA A 86 -8.72 -5.59 -1.86
CA ALA A 86 -8.50 -5.77 -3.28
C ALA A 86 -7.16 -5.15 -3.68
N TRP A 87 -6.20 -5.97 -4.07
CA TRP A 87 -4.94 -5.52 -4.66
C TRP A 87 -5.10 -5.48 -6.18
N VAL A 88 -5.23 -4.29 -6.73
CA VAL A 88 -5.50 -4.09 -8.15
C VAL A 88 -4.50 -3.11 -8.73
N PRO A 89 -3.83 -3.42 -9.85
CA PRO A 89 -3.04 -2.44 -10.57
C PRO A 89 -3.96 -1.37 -11.17
N VAL A 90 -3.67 -0.09 -10.89
CA VAL A 90 -4.42 1.04 -11.50
C VAL A 90 -3.86 1.42 -12.85
N ASN A 91 -2.60 1.15 -13.05
CA ASN A 91 -1.88 1.42 -14.27
C ASN A 91 -1.35 0.11 -14.83
N ASN A 92 -1.79 -0.20 -16.01
CA ASN A 92 -1.19 -1.26 -16.79
C ASN A 92 0.14 -0.74 -17.34
N PRO A 93 1.28 -1.38 -17.07
CA PRO A 93 2.58 -0.99 -17.58
C PRO A 93 2.63 -0.96 -19.12
N ASP A 94 1.77 -1.74 -19.78
CA ASP A 94 1.72 -1.79 -21.25
C ASP A 94 1.10 -0.53 -21.86
N PHE A 95 0.43 0.30 -21.09
CA PHE A 95 -0.27 1.47 -21.64
C PHE A 95 0.38 2.80 -21.32
N ASN A 96 1.44 2.86 -20.56
CA ASN A 96 2.21 4.09 -20.26
C ASN A 96 1.35 5.34 -20.01
N ALA A 97 0.15 5.15 -19.50
CA ALA A 97 -0.80 6.22 -19.34
C ALA A 97 -1.20 6.37 -17.89
N LEU A 98 -1.17 7.57 -17.49
CA LEU A 98 -1.82 8.10 -16.33
C LEU A 98 -3.26 7.91 -16.38
N PRO A 99 -3.67 7.51 -15.19
CA PRO A 99 -4.42 6.33 -15.00
C PRO A 99 -5.05 6.09 -16.30
N ASN A 100 -4.63 5.13 -17.02
CA ASN A 100 -5.02 4.89 -18.39
C ASN A 100 -6.39 5.41 -18.61
N GLY A 101 -6.47 6.59 -19.09
CA GLY A 101 -7.64 7.42 -19.08
C GLY A 101 -8.52 7.09 -17.90
N VAL A 102 -8.73 7.97 -17.00
CA VAL A 102 -9.72 7.86 -15.91
C VAL A 102 -11.03 7.20 -16.38
N PHE A 103 -11.18 7.06 -17.67
CA PHE A 103 -12.37 6.56 -18.36
C PHE A 103 -12.16 5.27 -19.16
N ASP A 104 -10.92 4.92 -19.49
CA ASP A 104 -10.62 3.74 -20.31
C ASP A 104 -10.01 2.59 -19.49
N SER A 105 -9.65 2.85 -18.27
CA SER A 105 -9.14 1.84 -17.38
C SER A 105 -10.25 1.17 -16.61
N GLU A 106 -9.90 0.08 -16.02
CA GLU A 106 -10.74 -0.76 -15.19
C GLU A 106 -11.60 0.06 -14.22
N VAL A 107 -12.91 -0.01 -14.39
CA VAL A 107 -13.86 0.61 -13.46
C VAL A 107 -14.00 -0.31 -12.26
N PHE A 108 -13.46 0.08 -11.14
CA PHE A 108 -13.71 -0.62 -9.90
C PHE A 108 -15.08 -0.22 -9.34
N SER A 109 -16.01 -1.17 -9.33
CA SER A 109 -17.40 -0.95 -8.87
C SER A 109 -17.73 -1.66 -7.56
N MET A 110 -16.78 -2.43 -7.00
CA MET A 110 -17.01 -3.32 -5.87
C MET A 110 -16.70 -2.67 -4.50
N TRP A 111 -16.82 -1.35 -4.39
CA TRP A 111 -16.50 -0.59 -3.19
C TRP A 111 -17.26 -1.05 -1.93
N SER A 112 -18.49 -1.52 -2.08
CA SER A 112 -19.29 -2.03 -0.96
C SER A 112 -18.79 -3.33 -0.35
N TYR A 113 -17.97 -4.08 -1.07
CA TYR A 113 -17.45 -5.38 -0.65
C TYR A 113 -16.06 -5.30 -0.03
N VAL A 114 -15.28 -4.28 -0.37
CA VAL A 114 -13.91 -4.14 0.11
C VAL A 114 -13.81 -3.16 1.27
N THR A 115 -12.89 -3.41 2.17
CA THR A 115 -12.53 -2.49 3.26
C THR A 115 -11.30 -1.66 2.90
N HIS A 116 -10.40 -2.26 2.10
CA HIS A 116 -9.19 -1.65 1.61
C HIS A 116 -9.05 -1.92 0.13
N TRP A 117 -8.54 -0.94 -0.56
CA TRP A 117 -8.07 -1.07 -1.92
C TRP A 117 -6.57 -0.79 -1.95
N GLY A 118 -5.81 -1.68 -2.56
CA GLY A 118 -4.36 -1.56 -2.68
C GLY A 118 -3.94 -1.32 -4.12
N ASN A 119 -3.10 -0.32 -4.33
CA ASN A 119 -2.45 -0.13 -5.61
C ASN A 119 -1.15 -0.93 -5.66
N TRP A 120 -1.11 -1.90 -6.58
CA TRP A 120 0.04 -2.77 -6.72
C TRP A 120 1.19 -2.16 -7.52
N THR A 121 0.92 -1.23 -8.41
CA THR A 121 1.88 -0.77 -9.44
C THR A 121 2.32 0.68 -9.30
N ALA A 122 1.49 1.57 -8.77
CA ALA A 122 1.91 2.96 -8.62
C ALA A 122 2.81 3.14 -7.40
N PRO A 123 3.83 3.99 -7.50
CA PRO A 123 4.62 4.38 -6.35
C PRO A 123 3.76 5.00 -5.26
N LEU A 124 4.06 4.69 -4.01
CA LEU A 124 3.46 5.37 -2.87
C LEU A 124 3.65 6.89 -3.00
N GLY A 125 2.60 7.65 -2.74
CA GLY A 125 2.57 9.10 -2.97
C GLY A 125 2.27 9.50 -4.42
N ARG A 126 2.03 8.55 -5.30
CA ARG A 126 1.61 8.77 -6.69
C ARG A 126 0.35 8.00 -7.07
N ILE A 127 -0.48 7.71 -6.09
CA ILE A 127 -1.83 7.20 -6.33
C ILE A 127 -2.70 8.40 -6.71
N PRO A 128 -3.44 8.36 -7.83
CA PRO A 128 -4.26 9.49 -8.27
C PRO A 128 -5.28 9.91 -7.23
N ALA A 129 -5.36 11.21 -6.93
CA ALA A 129 -6.30 11.75 -5.95
C ALA A 129 -7.76 11.40 -6.26
N ALA A 130 -8.13 11.38 -7.54
CA ALA A 130 -9.47 10.98 -7.94
C ALA A 130 -9.83 9.56 -7.47
N PHE A 131 -8.85 8.66 -7.48
CA PHE A 131 -9.03 7.30 -7.01
C PHE A 131 -9.14 7.24 -5.47
N LEU A 132 -8.24 7.93 -4.77
CA LEU A 132 -8.29 8.08 -3.32
C LEU A 132 -9.64 8.68 -2.88
N ASP A 133 -10.08 9.73 -3.55
CA ASP A 133 -11.32 10.44 -3.22
C ASP A 133 -12.56 9.55 -3.40
N VAL A 134 -12.60 8.74 -4.46
CA VAL A 134 -13.72 7.79 -4.69
C VAL A 134 -13.72 6.70 -3.63
N ALA A 135 -12.58 6.10 -3.35
CA ALA A 135 -12.45 5.09 -2.29
C ALA A 135 -12.89 5.65 -0.93
N HIS A 136 -12.38 6.82 -0.56
CA HIS A 136 -12.72 7.48 0.70
C HIS A 136 -14.21 7.83 0.81
N LYS A 137 -14.83 8.28 -0.27
CA LYS A 137 -16.30 8.52 -0.31
C LYS A 137 -17.10 7.25 -0.07
N ASN A 138 -16.55 6.09 -0.44
CA ASN A 138 -17.16 4.79 -0.19
C ASN A 138 -16.73 4.16 1.15
N GLY A 139 -15.94 4.86 1.97
CA GLY A 139 -15.45 4.35 3.25
C GLY A 139 -14.39 3.26 3.10
N VAL A 140 -13.66 3.26 1.99
CA VAL A 140 -12.59 2.31 1.68
C VAL A 140 -11.24 2.98 1.86
N ALA A 141 -10.36 2.36 2.64
CA ALA A 141 -8.98 2.80 2.80
C ALA A 141 -8.16 2.48 1.54
N VAL A 142 -7.16 3.30 1.25
CA VAL A 142 -6.28 3.10 0.09
C VAL A 142 -4.83 2.99 0.54
N SER A 143 -4.19 1.91 0.13
CA SER A 143 -2.79 1.62 0.40
C SER A 143 -2.02 1.41 -0.89
N GLY A 144 -0.70 1.46 -0.80
CA GLY A 144 0.18 1.10 -1.89
C GLY A 144 1.27 0.13 -1.45
N VAL A 145 1.90 -0.51 -2.41
CA VAL A 145 3.01 -1.44 -2.21
C VAL A 145 4.27 -0.88 -2.84
N ALA A 146 5.35 -0.85 -2.07
CA ALA A 146 6.67 -0.64 -2.61
C ALA A 146 7.24 -2.00 -3.05
N GLY A 147 7.58 -2.14 -4.31
CA GLY A 147 8.22 -3.33 -4.84
C GLY A 147 9.67 -3.43 -4.34
N VAL A 148 10.09 -4.61 -3.95
CA VAL A 148 11.48 -4.91 -3.61
C VAL A 148 11.97 -6.01 -4.56
N PRO A 149 13.22 -5.97 -5.04
CA PRO A 149 13.76 -7.01 -5.91
C PRO A 149 13.66 -8.38 -5.24
N TYR A 150 13.31 -9.39 -6.03
CA TYR A 150 13.38 -10.76 -5.57
C TYR A 150 14.84 -11.20 -5.33
N GLY A 151 15.08 -11.88 -4.22
CA GLY A 151 16.39 -12.44 -3.90
C GLY A 151 17.26 -11.54 -3.02
N GLY A 152 18.58 -11.66 -3.15
CA GLY A 152 19.52 -10.89 -2.34
C GLY A 152 19.51 -9.39 -2.65
N LEU A 153 19.45 -8.55 -1.62
CA LEU A 153 19.50 -7.11 -1.80
C LEU A 153 20.91 -6.64 -2.18
N SER A 154 21.00 -5.84 -3.22
CA SER A 154 22.23 -5.12 -3.56
C SER A 154 22.56 -4.06 -2.52
N SER A 155 23.84 -3.67 -2.43
CA SER A 155 24.29 -2.59 -1.54
C SER A 155 23.58 -1.27 -1.83
N ALA A 156 23.29 -0.97 -3.10
CA ALA A 156 22.55 0.22 -3.50
C ALA A 156 21.10 0.18 -2.98
N TYR A 157 20.45 -0.98 -3.06
CA TYR A 157 19.08 -1.15 -2.55
C TYR A 157 19.00 -1.06 -1.03
N LYS A 158 19.97 -1.65 -0.33
CA LYS A 158 20.11 -1.52 1.14
C LYS A 158 20.27 -0.06 1.56
N ALA A 159 21.14 0.69 0.87
CA ALA A 159 21.34 2.11 1.14
C ALA A 159 20.08 2.94 0.88
N MET A 160 19.32 2.60 -0.15
CA MET A 160 18.04 3.23 -0.45
C MET A 160 17.02 2.96 0.66
N MET A 161 16.87 1.73 1.10
CA MET A 161 15.97 1.36 2.19
C MET A 161 16.39 1.98 3.52
N ALA A 162 17.67 2.05 3.81
CA ALA A 162 18.20 2.76 4.97
C ALA A 162 17.83 4.24 4.97
N GLY A 163 17.66 4.86 3.81
CA GLY A 163 17.13 6.20 3.67
C GLY A 163 15.73 6.38 4.27
N LEU A 164 14.90 5.35 4.26
CA LEU A 164 13.58 5.36 4.88
C LEU A 164 13.67 5.48 6.40
N TYR A 165 14.56 4.74 7.04
CA TYR A 165 14.76 4.79 8.49
C TYR A 165 15.31 6.15 8.91
N ASN A 166 16.23 6.69 8.14
CA ASN A 166 16.83 8.00 8.36
C ASN A 166 15.83 9.14 8.20
N VAL A 167 14.84 9.00 7.33
CA VAL A 167 13.72 9.95 7.20
C VAL A 167 12.87 9.93 8.46
N GLY A 168 12.66 8.75 9.04
CA GLY A 168 11.95 8.53 10.29
C GLY A 168 10.42 8.51 10.15
N ALA A 169 9.81 7.80 11.06
CA ALA A 169 8.36 7.56 11.09
C ALA A 169 7.53 8.84 11.21
N LYS A 170 8.04 9.87 11.88
CA LYS A 170 7.35 11.16 12.02
C LYS A 170 7.15 11.83 10.67
N LYS A 171 8.19 11.92 9.86
CA LYS A 171 8.11 12.50 8.52
C LYS A 171 7.25 11.64 7.60
N ALA A 172 7.42 10.33 7.64
CA ALA A 172 6.61 9.39 6.87
C ALA A 172 5.11 9.54 7.21
N SER A 173 4.75 9.66 8.48
CA SER A 173 3.36 9.86 8.90
C SER A 173 2.78 11.19 8.40
N GLN A 174 3.58 12.25 8.33
CA GLN A 174 3.17 13.52 7.76
C GLN A 174 2.95 13.41 6.25
N PHE A 175 3.84 12.68 5.57
CA PHE A 175 3.74 12.40 4.14
C PHE A 175 2.45 11.64 3.80
N PHE A 176 2.15 10.54 4.48
CA PHE A 176 0.94 9.77 4.24
C PHE A 176 -0.34 10.58 4.49
N ASN A 177 -0.36 11.38 5.56
CA ASN A 177 -1.49 12.27 5.81
C ASN A 177 -1.64 13.37 4.76
N TYR A 178 -0.54 13.88 4.22
CA TYR A 178 -0.56 14.91 3.19
C TYR A 178 -1.18 14.42 1.89
N TYR A 179 -0.76 13.23 1.43
CA TYR A 179 -1.32 12.62 0.22
C TYR A 179 -2.66 11.91 0.43
N GLY A 180 -3.04 11.65 1.67
CA GLY A 180 -4.27 10.95 2.01
C GLY A 180 -4.19 9.43 1.81
N ILE A 181 -3.01 8.86 2.00
CA ILE A 181 -2.75 7.42 1.85
C ILE A 181 -2.95 6.73 3.20
N ASP A 182 -3.67 5.61 3.22
CA ASP A 182 -4.10 4.91 4.42
C ASP A 182 -3.30 3.64 4.72
N GLY A 183 -2.23 3.41 4.01
CA GLY A 183 -1.38 2.25 4.28
C GLY A 183 -0.19 2.14 3.35
N MET A 184 0.76 1.35 3.78
CA MET A 184 1.93 0.99 2.98
C MET A 184 2.35 -0.45 3.25
N GLY A 185 3.02 -1.04 2.29
CA GLY A 185 3.66 -2.34 2.45
C GLY A 185 4.77 -2.55 1.44
N TYR A 186 5.48 -3.62 1.62
CA TYR A 186 6.49 -4.10 0.67
C TYR A 186 6.07 -5.44 0.09
N ASN A 187 6.35 -5.62 -1.19
CA ASN A 187 6.43 -6.96 -1.76
C ASN A 187 7.72 -7.60 -1.26
N SER A 188 7.67 -8.14 -0.04
CA SER A 188 8.83 -8.59 0.73
C SER A 188 9.26 -10.00 0.32
N GLU A 189 9.86 -10.11 -0.85
CA GLU A 189 10.47 -11.34 -1.39
C GLU A 189 11.98 -11.17 -1.55
N PHE A 190 12.61 -10.58 -0.56
CA PHE A 190 14.05 -10.34 -0.56
C PHE A 190 14.75 -11.13 0.53
N SER A 191 16.05 -11.38 0.35
CA SER A 191 16.91 -11.89 1.40
C SER A 191 18.00 -10.88 1.77
N ASP A 192 18.11 -10.62 3.06
CA ASP A 192 19.18 -9.80 3.63
C ASP A 192 19.38 -10.11 5.11
N TYR A 193 20.54 -10.66 5.41
CA TYR A 193 20.95 -11.06 6.77
C TYR A 193 21.70 -9.94 7.52
N SER A 194 21.72 -8.72 6.98
CA SER A 194 22.50 -7.60 7.56
C SER A 194 21.69 -6.67 8.46
N GLY A 195 20.45 -7.05 8.82
CA GLY A 195 19.61 -6.26 9.74
C GLY A 195 18.58 -5.35 9.07
N THR A 196 18.49 -5.35 7.74
CA THR A 196 17.49 -4.53 7.02
C THR A 196 16.05 -4.84 7.47
N VAL A 197 15.73 -6.11 7.77
CA VAL A 197 14.41 -6.51 8.26
C VAL A 197 14.17 -5.94 9.66
N ASP A 198 15.16 -5.93 10.53
CA ASP A 198 15.07 -5.35 11.87
C ASP A 198 14.79 -3.85 11.80
N ASP A 199 15.51 -3.13 10.97
CA ASP A 199 15.33 -1.70 10.76
C ASP A 199 13.93 -1.38 10.21
N LEU A 200 13.44 -2.18 9.24
CA LEU A 200 12.07 -2.05 8.72
C LEU A 200 11.03 -2.31 9.80
N ARG A 201 11.20 -3.32 10.62
CA ARG A 201 10.28 -3.64 11.72
C ARG A 201 10.17 -2.49 12.72
N ASP A 202 11.30 -1.91 13.09
CA ASP A 202 11.32 -0.79 14.04
C ASP A 202 10.69 0.46 13.42
N PHE A 203 11.00 0.76 12.15
CA PHE A 203 10.34 1.83 11.42
C PHE A 203 8.81 1.63 11.37
N HIS A 204 8.35 0.43 11.06
CA HIS A 204 6.91 0.13 11.00
C HIS A 204 6.24 0.26 12.36
N ALA A 205 6.89 -0.18 13.44
CA ALA A 205 6.37 0.00 14.80
C ALA A 205 6.19 1.49 15.15
N ASP A 206 7.19 2.31 14.84
CA ASP A 206 7.14 3.74 15.08
C ASP A 206 6.12 4.45 14.18
N LEU A 207 6.01 4.02 12.92
CA LEU A 207 5.02 4.55 12.00
C LEU A 207 3.59 4.27 12.48
N MET A 208 3.32 3.07 12.96
CA MET A 208 2.01 2.72 13.53
C MET A 208 1.67 3.59 14.74
N LYS A 209 2.63 3.82 15.64
CA LYS A 209 2.45 4.75 16.77
C LYS A 209 2.12 6.17 16.31
N GLN A 210 2.82 6.68 15.28
CA GLN A 210 2.59 8.01 14.73
C GLN A 210 1.24 8.13 14.03
N MET A 211 0.79 7.07 13.36
CA MET A 211 -0.45 7.07 12.59
C MET A 211 -1.69 6.83 13.43
N LYS A 212 -1.59 6.10 14.56
CA LYS A 212 -2.74 5.71 15.40
C LYS A 212 -3.68 6.86 15.76
N ALA A 213 -3.14 8.03 16.07
CA ALA A 213 -3.94 9.20 16.43
C ALA A 213 -4.39 10.02 15.21
N LYS A 214 -3.71 9.90 14.07
CA LYS A 214 -3.94 10.70 12.88
C LYS A 214 -4.86 10.02 11.88
N ASN A 215 -4.67 8.72 11.72
CA ASN A 215 -5.42 7.87 10.81
C ASN A 215 -5.52 6.46 11.40
N PRO A 216 -6.56 6.17 12.20
CA PRO A 216 -6.70 4.89 12.91
C PRO A 216 -6.91 3.69 11.98
N ILE A 217 -7.26 3.93 10.71
CA ILE A 217 -7.42 2.87 9.70
C ILE A 217 -6.11 2.59 8.95
N PHE A 218 -5.03 3.30 9.26
CA PHE A 218 -3.74 3.10 8.60
C PHE A 218 -3.19 1.70 8.85
N MET A 219 -2.70 1.05 7.78
CA MET A 219 -2.16 -0.30 7.83
C MET A 219 -0.76 -0.35 7.23
N ASN A 220 0.14 -1.05 7.93
CA ASN A 220 1.37 -1.55 7.33
C ASN A 220 1.14 -2.99 6.90
N PHE A 221 1.54 -3.33 5.68
CA PHE A 221 1.43 -4.68 5.15
C PHE A 221 2.80 -5.32 5.00
N TRP A 222 2.86 -6.59 5.32
CA TRP A 222 4.01 -7.42 5.03
C TRP A 222 3.57 -8.67 4.28
N TYR A 223 4.12 -8.87 3.09
CA TYR A 223 3.90 -10.10 2.35
C TYR A 223 4.74 -11.22 2.98
N ASP A 224 4.15 -12.38 3.11
CA ASP A 224 4.76 -13.58 3.72
C ASP A 224 5.81 -14.21 2.80
N GLY A 225 6.83 -13.46 2.48
CA GLY A 225 7.96 -13.88 1.67
C GLY A 225 9.27 -13.80 2.44
N THR A 226 9.57 -12.63 3.02
CA THR A 226 10.78 -12.46 3.84
C THR A 226 10.44 -12.65 5.32
N ASN A 227 11.12 -13.58 5.96
CA ASN A 227 10.93 -13.90 7.37
C ASN A 227 11.77 -13.01 8.31
N ASP A 228 11.63 -13.21 9.62
CA ASP A 228 12.31 -12.44 10.65
C ASP A 228 13.84 -12.56 10.61
N ALA A 229 14.37 -13.64 10.06
CA ALA A 229 15.80 -13.83 9.87
C ALA A 229 16.35 -13.20 8.58
N GLY A 230 15.52 -12.54 7.78
CA GLY A 230 15.93 -11.96 6.52
C GLY A 230 16.09 -12.98 5.39
N SER A 231 15.46 -14.15 5.48
CA SER A 231 15.43 -15.14 4.39
C SER A 231 14.08 -15.16 3.70
N ILE A 232 14.08 -15.53 2.42
CA ILE A 232 12.85 -15.81 1.68
C ILE A 232 12.32 -17.17 2.15
N GLN A 233 11.16 -17.13 2.79
CA GLN A 233 10.47 -18.31 3.28
C GLN A 233 8.97 -18.02 3.38
N PHE A 234 8.19 -18.70 2.55
CA PHE A 234 6.73 -18.56 2.56
C PHE A 234 6.12 -19.51 3.59
N ASP A 235 5.83 -18.99 4.78
CA ASP A 235 5.29 -19.79 5.89
C ASP A 235 3.79 -20.10 5.73
N GLN A 236 3.09 -19.39 4.86
CA GLN A 236 1.66 -19.53 4.57
C GLN A 236 0.77 -19.29 5.81
N GLY A 237 1.31 -18.69 6.85
CA GLY A 237 0.66 -18.44 8.11
C GLY A 237 1.55 -17.71 9.09
N LEU A 238 0.99 -17.31 10.23
CA LEU A 238 1.74 -16.68 11.32
C LEU A 238 2.38 -17.76 12.22
N GLY A 239 3.70 -17.70 12.34
CA GLY A 239 4.49 -18.64 13.14
C GLY A 239 5.67 -17.99 13.84
N SER A 240 6.64 -18.82 14.24
CA SER A 240 7.87 -18.34 14.90
C SER A 240 8.81 -17.60 13.97
N HIS A 241 8.68 -17.77 12.65
CA HIS A 241 9.60 -17.21 11.67
C HIS A 241 9.22 -15.80 11.20
N ASN A 242 7.97 -15.34 11.48
CA ASN A 242 7.46 -14.04 11.05
C ASN A 242 6.70 -13.29 12.16
N GLN A 243 6.76 -13.79 13.39
CA GLN A 243 6.08 -13.18 14.54
C GLN A 243 6.62 -11.80 14.91
N GLU A 244 7.93 -11.58 14.75
CA GLU A 244 8.54 -10.28 15.05
C GLU A 244 8.10 -9.22 14.04
N THR A 245 7.98 -9.60 12.77
CA THR A 245 7.45 -8.74 11.71
C THR A 245 5.99 -8.39 11.93
N PHE A 246 5.19 -9.32 12.44
CA PHE A 246 3.79 -9.07 12.82
C PHE A 246 3.70 -8.15 14.04
N GLY A 247 4.55 -8.39 15.05
CA GLY A 247 4.57 -7.65 16.31
C GLY A 247 3.46 -8.00 17.27
N ASP A 248 3.64 -7.68 18.53
CA ASP A 248 2.64 -7.89 19.60
C ASP A 248 1.75 -6.64 19.82
N SER A 249 0.86 -6.73 20.81
CA SER A 249 -0.05 -5.63 21.17
C SER A 249 0.64 -4.37 21.69
N LYS A 250 1.86 -4.48 22.23
CA LYS A 250 2.64 -3.35 22.72
C LYS A 250 3.37 -2.64 21.58
N ASN A 251 3.82 -3.43 20.61
CA ASN A 251 4.54 -2.97 19.44
C ASN A 251 3.94 -3.60 18.16
N PRO A 252 2.72 -3.22 17.78
CA PRO A 252 2.14 -3.69 16.53
C PRO A 252 2.94 -3.13 15.35
N ARG A 253 3.37 -3.98 14.45
CA ARG A 253 4.24 -3.59 13.33
C ARG A 253 3.52 -3.64 12.00
N THR A 254 3.06 -4.83 11.63
CA THR A 254 2.43 -5.05 10.31
C THR A 254 1.15 -5.87 10.43
N SER A 255 0.34 -5.80 9.40
CA SER A 255 -0.62 -6.84 9.06
C SER A 255 0.05 -7.82 8.11
N LEU A 256 -0.14 -9.11 8.34
CA LEU A 256 0.55 -10.15 7.58
C LEU A 256 -0.35 -10.65 6.45
N PHE A 257 0.17 -10.64 5.24
CA PHE A 257 -0.48 -11.13 4.05
C PHE A 257 0.13 -12.47 3.66
N PHE A 258 -0.65 -13.56 3.82
CA PHE A 258 -0.19 -14.92 3.52
C PHE A 258 -0.08 -15.15 2.03
N ASN A 259 0.94 -15.87 1.63
CA ASN A 259 1.05 -16.41 0.29
C ASN A 259 -0.09 -17.41 0.01
N TYR A 260 -0.20 -17.92 -1.19
CA TYR A 260 -1.43 -18.52 -1.77
C TYR A 260 -1.69 -19.97 -1.39
N ASN A 261 -0.86 -20.62 -0.56
CA ASN A 261 -1.00 -22.01 -0.13
C ASN A 261 -1.46 -22.18 1.34
N TRP A 262 -2.19 -21.22 1.86
CA TRP A 262 -2.72 -21.18 3.24
C TRP A 262 -3.91 -22.10 3.48
N ASN A 263 -4.42 -22.81 2.48
CA ASN A 263 -5.67 -23.56 2.47
C ASN A 263 -5.69 -24.81 3.37
N LYS A 264 -4.66 -25.03 4.16
CA LYS A 264 -4.64 -26.08 5.19
C LYS A 264 -5.20 -25.50 6.48
N GLU A 265 -6.26 -26.13 7.01
CA GLU A 265 -6.96 -25.65 8.20
C GLU A 265 -6.03 -25.35 9.39
N TRP A 266 -5.03 -26.18 9.60
CA TRP A 266 -4.08 -25.98 10.69
C TRP A 266 -3.21 -24.72 10.54
N LEU A 267 -2.99 -24.23 9.33
CA LEU A 267 -2.26 -22.97 9.10
C LEU A 267 -3.09 -21.78 9.56
N LEU A 268 -4.36 -21.73 9.21
CA LEU A 268 -5.26 -20.65 9.61
C LEU A 268 -5.54 -20.68 11.11
N SER A 269 -5.94 -21.84 11.65
CA SER A 269 -6.23 -21.97 13.08
C SER A 269 -5.00 -21.75 13.95
N GLY A 270 -3.82 -22.24 13.53
CA GLY A 270 -2.56 -21.98 14.19
C GLY A 270 -2.18 -20.48 14.16
N SER A 271 -2.41 -19.81 13.04
CA SER A 271 -2.16 -18.36 12.90
C SER A 271 -3.06 -17.54 13.81
N VAL A 272 -4.35 -17.88 13.90
CA VAL A 272 -5.31 -17.26 14.83
C VAL A 272 -4.83 -17.41 16.27
N THR A 273 -4.56 -18.66 16.70
CA THR A 273 -4.06 -18.96 18.05
C THR A 273 -2.78 -18.18 18.35
N LYS A 274 -1.88 -18.10 17.38
CA LYS A 274 -0.62 -17.35 17.53
C LYS A 274 -0.87 -15.85 17.70
N ALA A 275 -1.73 -15.24 16.87
CA ALA A 275 -2.08 -13.83 16.99
C ALA A 275 -2.71 -13.51 18.35
N GLU A 276 -3.65 -14.36 18.82
CA GLU A 276 -4.28 -14.23 20.13
C GLU A 276 -3.26 -14.32 21.27
N SER A 277 -2.29 -15.24 21.20
CA SER A 277 -1.21 -15.37 22.18
C SER A 277 -0.33 -14.11 22.25
N MET A 278 -0.19 -13.40 21.12
CA MET A 278 0.51 -12.11 21.01
C MET A 278 -0.39 -10.92 21.36
N LYS A 279 -1.65 -11.17 21.74
CA LYS A 279 -2.67 -10.17 22.03
C LYS A 279 -2.90 -9.20 20.84
N ARG A 280 -2.82 -9.74 19.64
CA ARG A 280 -3.15 -9.08 18.40
C ARG A 280 -4.50 -9.58 17.87
N ASP A 281 -5.17 -8.70 17.15
CA ASP A 281 -6.40 -9.05 16.45
C ASP A 281 -6.09 -10.05 15.32
N PRO A 282 -6.71 -11.25 15.30
CA PRO A 282 -6.55 -12.17 14.18
C PRO A 282 -7.00 -11.59 12.83
N LEU A 283 -7.83 -10.56 12.82
CA LEU A 283 -8.23 -9.84 11.60
C LEU A 283 -7.13 -8.93 11.03
N ASP A 284 -5.95 -8.90 11.64
CA ASP A 284 -4.73 -8.35 11.03
C ASP A 284 -3.98 -9.36 10.15
N LEU A 285 -4.52 -10.59 10.02
CA LEU A 285 -4.00 -11.64 9.15
C LEU A 285 -4.86 -11.74 7.90
N TYR A 286 -4.23 -11.76 6.74
CA TYR A 286 -4.91 -11.77 5.45
C TYR A 286 -4.51 -13.00 4.63
N ALA A 287 -5.49 -13.82 4.32
CA ALA A 287 -5.31 -14.97 3.43
C ALA A 287 -5.31 -14.50 1.97
N GLY A 288 -4.20 -14.70 1.27
CA GLY A 288 -4.04 -14.27 -0.10
C GLY A 288 -4.75 -15.17 -1.11
N ILE A 289 -5.41 -14.57 -2.09
CA ILE A 289 -6.00 -15.27 -3.24
C ILE A 289 -5.45 -14.64 -4.51
N ASN A 290 -4.73 -15.42 -5.30
CA ASN A 290 -4.24 -14.97 -6.60
C ASN A 290 -5.34 -15.12 -7.65
N MET A 291 -5.74 -13.99 -8.24
CA MET A 291 -6.75 -13.94 -9.30
C MET A 291 -6.16 -13.75 -10.70
N GLN A 292 -4.83 -13.63 -10.81
CA GLN A 292 -4.15 -13.25 -12.07
C GLN A 292 -3.64 -14.44 -12.87
N GLY A 293 -3.61 -15.62 -12.33
CA GLY A 293 -3.00 -16.76 -12.99
C GLY A 293 -3.92 -17.94 -13.07
N GLY A 294 -4.16 -18.41 -14.27
CA GLY A 294 -4.59 -19.78 -14.45
C GLY A 294 -3.40 -20.70 -14.13
N GLU A 295 -3.25 -21.12 -12.90
CA GLU A 295 -2.55 -22.34 -12.54
C GLU A 295 -3.55 -23.29 -11.89
#